data_c44a3339f89f42975ec1a70049a47a88
#
_entry.id   c44a3339f89f42975ec1a70049a47a88
#
_cell.length_a   1.000
_cell.length_b   1.000
_cell.length_c   1.000
_cell.angle_alpha   90.00
_cell.angle_beta   90.00
_cell.angle_gamma   90.00
#
_symmetry.space_group_name_H-M   'P 1'
#
loop_
_entity.id
_entity.type
_entity.pdbx_description
1 polymer ?
#
loop_
_entity_poly.entity_id
_entity_poly.type
_entity_poly.pdbx_seq_one_letter_code
_entity_poly.pdbx_strand_id
1 'polypeptide(L)'
;AEAAFMTGLERNADVVALASYAPLFARMGYTQWSPDLIWFDGEKSYVTPSYYVQQLYSLYRGSRTLQAQTDIPADKEKEEGLYVSATEDEQGKVILKVVNHYPEDRQIEIESTVSGIGEGKEYTLHCISGDEELRNTINHPEQVKINTKQDKITGNSVKVPANSFSVFIFF
;
A
#
# COMPACT_ATOMS: atom_id res chain seq x y z
N ALA A 1 -1.05 6.25 7.54
CA ALA A 1 -2.28 5.90 8.28
C ALA A 1 -3.28 5.12 7.42
N GLU A 2 -3.74 5.65 6.26
CA GLU A 2 -4.78 5.01 5.44
C GLU A 2 -4.37 3.62 4.93
N ALA A 3 -3.18 3.48 4.37
CA ALA A 3 -2.70 2.18 3.89
C ALA A 3 -2.66 1.13 5.00
N ALA A 4 -2.27 1.51 6.22
CA ALA A 4 -2.30 0.63 7.39
C ALA A 4 -3.73 0.22 7.76
N PHE A 5 -4.67 1.14 7.75
CA PHE A 5 -6.08 0.81 7.97
C PHE A 5 -6.62 -0.18 6.94
N MET A 6 -6.25 0.01 5.67
CA MET A 6 -6.68 -0.85 4.57
C MET A 6 -6.11 -2.28 4.66
N THR A 7 -4.92 -2.50 5.25
CA THR A 7 -4.45 -3.88 5.52
C THR A 7 -5.41 -4.61 6.47
N GLY A 8 -5.96 -3.90 7.46
CA GLY A 8 -6.97 -4.45 8.37
C GLY A 8 -8.28 -4.81 7.66
N LEU A 9 -8.76 -3.96 6.74
CA LEU A 9 -9.95 -4.26 5.93
C LEU A 9 -9.73 -5.50 5.06
N GLU A 10 -8.58 -5.61 4.41
CA GLU A 10 -8.25 -6.75 3.54
C GLU A 10 -8.10 -8.06 4.34
N ARG A 11 -7.47 -8.02 5.52
CA ARG A 11 -7.38 -9.20 6.42
C ARG A 11 -8.74 -9.70 6.90
N ASN A 12 -9.76 -8.83 6.95
CA ASN A 12 -11.12 -9.14 7.38
C ASN A 12 -12.10 -9.21 6.19
N ALA A 13 -11.64 -9.62 5.01
CA ALA A 13 -12.46 -9.68 3.81
C ALA A 13 -13.62 -10.70 3.88
N ASP A 14 -13.62 -11.57 4.87
CA ASP A 14 -14.76 -12.47 5.20
C ASP A 14 -15.98 -11.72 5.72
N VAL A 15 -15.78 -10.55 6.32
CA VAL A 15 -16.87 -9.69 6.86
C VAL A 15 -16.94 -8.33 6.17
N VAL A 16 -15.85 -7.83 5.60
CA VAL A 16 -15.79 -6.55 4.89
C VAL A 16 -16.07 -6.75 3.41
N ALA A 17 -17.32 -6.60 3.00
CA ALA A 17 -17.74 -6.78 1.62
C ALA A 17 -17.43 -5.57 0.73
N LEU A 18 -17.41 -4.36 1.28
CA LEU A 18 -17.21 -3.11 0.54
C LEU A 18 -16.57 -2.05 1.44
N ALA A 19 -15.61 -1.34 0.89
CA ALA A 19 -15.09 -0.11 1.47
C ALA A 19 -15.01 0.98 0.40
N SER A 20 -15.32 2.21 0.77
CA SER A 20 -15.23 3.37 -0.13
C SER A 20 -14.66 4.58 0.59
N TYR A 21 -13.93 5.38 -0.17
CA TYR A 21 -13.37 6.64 0.33
C TYR A 21 -14.37 7.79 0.11
N ALA A 22 -14.49 8.65 1.08
CA ALA A 22 -15.31 9.86 0.98
C ALA A 22 -14.68 11.02 1.77
N PRO A 23 -14.69 12.26 1.23
CA PRO A 23 -15.19 12.66 -0.09
C PRO A 23 -14.22 12.28 -1.22
N LEU A 24 -14.77 12.05 -2.42
CA LEU A 24 -13.99 11.66 -3.58
C LEU A 24 -13.39 12.87 -4.32
N PHE A 25 -14.19 13.92 -4.52
CA PHE A 25 -13.82 15.09 -5.30
C PHE A 25 -13.87 16.39 -4.49
N ALA A 26 -12.88 17.26 -4.71
CA ALA A 26 -12.85 18.58 -4.15
C ALA A 26 -12.50 19.65 -5.21
N ARG A 27 -13.34 20.66 -5.34
CA ARG A 27 -13.02 21.85 -6.12
C ARG A 27 -12.22 22.83 -5.27
N MET A 28 -11.05 23.24 -5.77
CA MET A 28 -10.19 24.19 -5.07
C MET A 28 -10.93 25.50 -4.76
N GLY A 29 -10.80 25.95 -3.51
CA GLY A 29 -11.47 27.17 -3.02
C GLY A 29 -12.97 27.00 -2.69
N TYR A 30 -13.57 25.82 -2.90
CA TYR A 30 -15.00 25.58 -2.72
C TYR A 30 -15.32 24.34 -1.87
N THR A 31 -14.33 23.76 -1.22
CA THR A 31 -14.53 22.62 -0.33
C THR A 31 -14.63 23.06 1.12
N GLN A 32 -15.46 22.35 1.88
CA GLN A 32 -15.60 22.50 3.34
C GLN A 32 -14.88 21.38 4.09
N TRP A 33 -14.32 20.42 3.38
CA TRP A 33 -13.71 19.22 3.94
C TRP A 33 -12.31 19.00 3.39
N SER A 34 -11.46 18.39 4.18
CA SER A 34 -10.13 17.93 3.80
C SER A 34 -9.72 16.82 4.78
N PRO A 35 -9.10 15.74 4.32
CA PRO A 35 -8.59 15.50 2.96
C PRO A 35 -9.67 14.95 2.01
N ASP A 36 -9.49 15.22 0.71
CA ASP A 36 -10.26 14.65 -0.39
C ASP A 36 -9.33 13.91 -1.35
N LEU A 37 -9.86 13.00 -2.16
CA LEU A 37 -9.03 12.11 -2.97
C LEU A 37 -8.48 12.80 -4.23
N ILE A 38 -9.35 13.52 -4.96
CA ILE A 38 -9.07 14.15 -6.26
C ILE A 38 -9.43 15.62 -6.18
N TRP A 39 -8.46 16.49 -6.44
CA TRP A 39 -8.62 17.93 -6.43
C TRP A 39 -8.60 18.51 -7.85
N PHE A 40 -9.40 19.53 -8.11
CA PHE A 40 -9.47 20.20 -9.40
C PHE A 40 -9.85 21.69 -9.28
N ASP A 41 -9.50 22.48 -10.30
CA ASP A 41 -9.83 23.92 -10.37
C ASP A 41 -10.69 24.31 -11.58
N GLY A 42 -10.88 23.44 -12.53
CA GLY A 42 -11.63 23.66 -13.77
C GLY A 42 -10.76 23.54 -15.02
N GLU A 43 -9.44 23.64 -14.90
CA GLU A 43 -8.47 23.41 -15.98
C GLU A 43 -7.56 22.22 -15.69
N LYS A 44 -7.21 22.03 -14.42
CA LYS A 44 -6.26 21.03 -13.95
C LYS A 44 -6.87 20.20 -12.84
N SER A 45 -6.30 19.02 -12.64
CA SER A 45 -6.59 18.16 -11.51
C SER A 45 -5.31 17.51 -11.00
N TYR A 46 -5.33 17.10 -9.75
CA TYR A 46 -4.29 16.25 -9.17
C TYR A 46 -4.91 15.26 -8.20
N VAL A 47 -4.19 14.19 -7.92
CA VAL A 47 -4.58 13.16 -6.97
C VAL A 47 -3.69 13.21 -5.74
N THR A 48 -4.26 12.86 -4.59
CA THR A 48 -3.51 12.79 -3.34
C THR A 48 -2.76 11.46 -3.19
N PRO A 49 -1.79 11.33 -2.28
CA PRO A 49 -1.21 10.03 -1.95
C PRO A 49 -2.25 8.98 -1.55
N SER A 50 -3.32 9.39 -0.87
CA SER A 50 -4.45 8.51 -0.52
C SER A 50 -5.14 7.91 -1.76
N TYR A 51 -5.24 8.65 -2.85
CA TYR A 51 -5.74 8.11 -4.12
C TYR A 51 -4.89 6.93 -4.62
N TYR A 52 -3.57 7.06 -4.58
CA TYR A 52 -2.69 5.97 -5.00
C TYR A 52 -2.77 4.76 -4.08
N VAL A 53 -3.00 4.96 -2.77
CA VAL A 53 -3.29 3.86 -1.84
C VAL A 53 -4.54 3.11 -2.27
N GLN A 54 -5.66 3.81 -2.47
CA GLN A 54 -6.92 3.22 -2.93
C GLN A 54 -6.76 2.52 -4.29
N GLN A 55 -6.04 3.13 -5.22
CA GLN A 55 -5.76 2.56 -6.54
C GLN A 55 -5.00 1.23 -6.43
N LEU A 56 -3.95 1.15 -5.62
CA LEU A 56 -3.17 -0.06 -5.45
C LEU A 56 -3.99 -1.19 -4.78
N TYR A 57 -4.80 -0.88 -3.77
CA TYR A 57 -5.69 -1.86 -3.16
C TYR A 57 -6.75 -2.36 -4.15
N SER A 58 -7.31 -1.48 -4.97
CA SER A 58 -8.30 -1.83 -5.98
C SER A 58 -7.73 -2.71 -7.10
N LEU A 59 -6.56 -2.33 -7.65
CA LEU A 59 -5.93 -3.05 -8.75
C LEU A 59 -5.34 -4.40 -8.33
N TYR A 60 -4.85 -4.49 -7.10
CA TYR A 60 -4.15 -5.66 -6.56
C TYR A 60 -4.91 -6.29 -5.38
N ARG A 61 -6.23 -6.41 -5.49
CA ARG A 61 -7.08 -6.97 -4.44
C ARG A 61 -6.94 -8.49 -4.27
N GLY A 62 -6.51 -9.19 -5.34
CA GLY A 62 -6.54 -10.66 -5.38
C GLY A 62 -7.95 -11.25 -5.47
N SER A 63 -8.05 -12.57 -5.41
CA SER A 63 -9.29 -13.35 -5.42
C SER A 63 -9.58 -14.02 -4.08
N ARG A 64 -8.56 -14.24 -3.27
CA ARG A 64 -8.68 -14.73 -1.87
C ARG A 64 -7.64 -14.10 -0.97
N THR A 65 -8.00 -13.91 0.29
CA THR A 65 -7.09 -13.45 1.34
C THR A 65 -6.25 -14.61 1.86
N LEU A 66 -4.96 -14.37 2.05
CA LEU A 66 -4.03 -15.27 2.71
C LEU A 66 -3.82 -14.81 4.15
N GLN A 67 -3.58 -15.75 5.05
CA GLN A 67 -3.19 -15.40 6.41
C GLN A 67 -1.78 -14.81 6.38
N ALA A 68 -1.65 -13.53 6.75
CA ALA A 68 -0.38 -12.83 6.89
C ALA A 68 -0.32 -12.19 8.27
N GLN A 69 0.80 -12.37 8.94
CA GLN A 69 1.08 -11.78 10.25
C GLN A 69 2.56 -11.41 10.36
N THR A 70 2.86 -10.47 11.21
CA THR A 70 4.23 -10.15 11.63
C THR A 70 4.56 -10.87 12.92
N ASP A 71 5.83 -10.99 13.26
CA ASP A 71 6.33 -11.41 14.57
C ASP A 71 6.18 -10.33 15.65
N ILE A 72 5.71 -9.13 15.24
CA ILE A 72 5.45 -8.01 16.15
C ILE A 72 4.15 -8.29 16.92
N PRO A 73 4.18 -8.23 18.27
CA PRO A 73 2.97 -8.35 19.07
C PRO A 73 1.91 -7.29 18.69
N ALA A 74 0.64 -7.66 18.67
CA ALA A 74 -0.45 -6.80 18.21
C ALA A 74 -0.56 -5.47 18.99
N ASP A 75 -0.19 -5.45 20.27
CA ASP A 75 -0.15 -4.26 21.10
C ASP A 75 1.01 -3.30 20.75
N LYS A 76 2.00 -3.79 20.00
CA LYS A 76 3.16 -3.01 19.52
C LYS A 76 3.11 -2.63 18.05
N GLU A 77 2.16 -3.15 17.27
CA GLU A 77 2.05 -2.81 15.83
C GLU A 77 2.06 -1.31 15.57
N LYS A 78 1.42 -0.54 16.43
CA LYS A 78 1.35 0.92 16.29
C LYS A 78 2.70 1.61 16.56
N GLU A 79 3.45 1.13 17.53
CA GLU A 79 4.78 1.67 17.85
C GLU A 79 5.79 1.30 16.78
N GLU A 80 5.74 0.04 16.33
CA GLU A 80 6.63 -0.48 15.31
C GLU A 80 6.25 -0.01 13.90
N GLY A 81 5.00 0.40 13.68
CA GLY A 81 4.54 0.98 12.43
C GLY A 81 4.63 0.06 11.22
N LEU A 82 4.62 -1.27 11.43
CA LEU A 82 4.66 -2.26 10.36
C LEU A 82 3.33 -2.99 10.26
N TYR A 83 2.68 -2.88 9.08
CA TYR A 83 1.39 -3.54 8.84
C TYR A 83 1.45 -4.34 7.55
N VAL A 84 0.85 -5.54 7.56
CA VAL A 84 0.87 -6.43 6.41
C VAL A 84 -0.51 -6.98 6.10
N SER A 85 -0.75 -7.25 4.82
CA SER A 85 -1.81 -8.12 4.35
C SER A 85 -1.34 -8.87 3.10
N ALA A 86 -1.92 -10.03 2.83
CA ALA A 86 -1.58 -10.83 1.66
C ALA A 86 -2.83 -11.38 1.00
N THR A 87 -2.79 -11.44 -0.32
CA THR A 87 -3.84 -12.03 -1.15
C THR A 87 -3.21 -12.88 -2.25
N GLU A 88 -4.02 -13.70 -2.88
CA GLU A 88 -3.65 -14.47 -4.06
C GLU A 88 -4.64 -14.16 -5.18
N ASP A 89 -4.15 -14.00 -6.41
CA ASP A 89 -5.00 -13.80 -7.57
C ASP A 89 -5.52 -15.14 -8.17
N GLU A 90 -6.35 -15.05 -9.21
CA GLU A 90 -6.89 -16.22 -9.90
C GLU A 90 -5.83 -17.07 -10.61
N GLN A 91 -4.64 -16.50 -10.84
CA GLN A 91 -3.51 -17.17 -11.47
C GLN A 91 -2.53 -17.77 -10.44
N GLY A 92 -2.84 -17.66 -9.16
CA GLY A 92 -1.99 -18.15 -8.06
C GLY A 92 -0.80 -17.25 -7.73
N LYS A 93 -0.77 -16.01 -8.22
CA LYS A 93 0.25 -15.04 -7.83
C LYS A 93 -0.04 -14.50 -6.44
N VAL A 94 0.97 -14.47 -5.61
CA VAL A 94 0.85 -13.90 -4.29
C VAL A 94 1.12 -12.40 -4.32
N ILE A 95 0.24 -11.66 -3.70
CA ILE A 95 0.29 -10.20 -3.59
C ILE A 95 0.46 -9.85 -2.12
N LEU A 96 1.64 -9.41 -1.74
CA LEU A 96 1.97 -8.98 -0.38
C LEU A 96 1.95 -7.46 -0.31
N LYS A 97 1.17 -6.93 0.62
CA LYS A 97 1.09 -5.50 0.92
C LYS A 97 1.76 -5.22 2.25
N VAL A 98 2.70 -4.29 2.24
CA VAL A 98 3.47 -3.90 3.44
C VAL A 98 3.42 -2.39 3.60
N VAL A 99 3.04 -1.95 4.79
CA VAL A 99 3.13 -0.55 5.20
C VAL A 99 4.24 -0.43 6.22
N ASN A 100 5.23 0.40 5.91
CA ASN A 100 6.28 0.80 6.84
C ASN A 100 6.08 2.27 7.23
N HIS A 101 5.48 2.49 8.39
CA HIS A 101 5.28 3.83 8.95
C HIS A 101 6.41 4.17 9.93
N TYR A 102 7.64 3.88 9.54
CA TYR A 102 8.86 4.16 10.30
C TYR A 102 9.83 4.95 9.42
N PRO A 103 10.62 5.87 9.99
CA PRO A 103 11.46 6.78 9.22
C PRO A 103 12.72 6.12 8.64
N GLU A 104 12.85 4.80 8.73
CA GLU A 104 13.97 4.04 8.21
C GLU A 104 13.52 2.91 7.29
N ASP A 105 14.36 2.58 6.32
CA ASP A 105 14.17 1.40 5.48
C ASP A 105 14.25 0.13 6.34
N ARG A 106 13.39 -0.85 6.05
CA ARG A 106 13.38 -2.14 6.73
C ARG A 106 13.70 -3.27 5.76
N GLN A 107 14.44 -4.24 6.22
CA GLN A 107 14.58 -5.54 5.58
C GLN A 107 13.56 -6.48 6.23
N ILE A 108 12.60 -6.96 5.44
CA ILE A 108 11.55 -7.86 5.91
C ILE A 108 11.88 -9.27 5.45
N GLU A 109 12.11 -10.16 6.40
CA GLU A 109 12.24 -11.57 6.15
C GLU A 109 10.87 -12.21 5.95
N ILE A 110 10.73 -13.06 4.93
CA ILE A 110 9.44 -13.66 4.55
C ILE A 110 9.55 -15.18 4.81
N GLU A 111 8.80 -15.65 5.78
CA GLU A 111 8.52 -17.06 5.97
C GLU A 111 7.17 -17.41 5.33
N SER A 112 7.15 -18.28 4.34
CA SER A 112 5.93 -18.62 3.62
C SER A 112 5.75 -20.12 3.48
N THR A 113 4.53 -20.58 3.74
CA THR A 113 4.07 -21.94 3.40
C THR A 113 3.40 -22.00 2.03
N VAL A 114 3.16 -20.85 1.39
CA VAL A 114 2.53 -20.77 0.09
C VAL A 114 3.59 -20.84 -0.99
N SER A 115 3.36 -21.68 -2.01
CA SER A 115 4.23 -21.73 -3.20
C SER A 115 4.18 -20.39 -3.95
N GLY A 116 5.33 -19.94 -4.48
CA GLY A 116 5.40 -18.68 -5.23
C GLY A 116 6.19 -17.58 -4.53
N ILE A 117 6.43 -17.70 -3.24
CA ILE A 117 7.35 -16.80 -2.51
C ILE A 117 8.54 -17.63 -2.01
N GLY A 118 9.76 -17.09 -2.13
CA GLY A 118 10.99 -17.71 -1.64
C GLY A 118 12.21 -17.18 -2.37
N GLU A 119 13.38 -17.66 -1.97
CA GLU A 119 14.67 -17.29 -2.54
C GLU A 119 14.68 -17.36 -4.06
N GLY A 120 15.19 -16.32 -4.72
CA GLY A 120 15.33 -16.22 -6.17
C GLY A 120 14.04 -15.95 -6.95
N LYS A 121 12.87 -15.92 -6.30
CA LYS A 121 11.60 -15.57 -6.97
C LYS A 121 11.59 -14.11 -7.37
N GLU A 122 11.11 -13.85 -8.58
CA GLU A 122 10.94 -12.51 -9.12
C GLU A 122 9.65 -11.87 -8.60
N TYR A 123 9.70 -10.56 -8.44
CA TYR A 123 8.52 -9.77 -8.09
C TYR A 123 8.48 -8.42 -8.80
N THR A 124 7.29 -7.91 -8.98
CA THR A 124 7.07 -6.50 -9.27
C THR A 124 6.70 -5.78 -7.97
N LEU A 125 7.38 -4.68 -7.68
CA LEU A 125 7.09 -3.79 -6.57
C LEU A 125 6.44 -2.51 -7.09
N HIS A 126 5.26 -2.19 -6.57
CA HIS A 126 4.67 -0.85 -6.64
C HIS A 126 4.78 -0.20 -5.27
N CYS A 127 5.44 0.95 -5.21
CA CYS A 127 5.74 1.62 -3.94
C CYS A 127 5.34 3.09 -3.98
N ILE A 128 4.67 3.52 -2.94
CA ILE A 128 4.45 4.92 -2.60
C ILE A 128 5.31 5.20 -1.37
N SER A 129 6.22 6.15 -1.46
CA SER A 129 7.08 6.55 -0.34
C SER A 129 7.34 8.05 -0.39
N GLY A 130 7.64 8.64 0.74
CA GLY A 130 7.97 10.05 0.86
C GLY A 130 7.99 10.51 2.30
N ASP A 131 8.48 11.72 2.49
CA ASP A 131 8.41 12.41 3.77
C ASP A 131 6.93 12.68 4.14
N GLU A 132 6.61 12.67 5.41
CA GLU A 132 5.24 12.88 5.92
C GLU A 132 4.63 14.23 5.52
N GLU A 133 5.47 15.23 5.27
CA GLU A 133 5.05 16.57 4.84
C GLU A 133 4.83 16.68 3.32
N LEU A 134 5.26 15.69 2.52
CA LEU A 134 5.10 15.73 1.07
C LEU A 134 3.64 15.57 0.67
N ARG A 135 3.19 16.49 -0.18
CA ARG A 135 1.81 16.52 -0.69
C ARG A 135 1.79 16.86 -2.17
N ASN A 136 0.93 16.21 -2.90
CA ASN A 136 0.61 16.63 -4.25
C ASN A 136 -0.23 17.91 -4.22
N THR A 137 0.03 18.79 -5.15
CA THR A 137 -0.66 20.06 -5.31
C THR A 137 -0.95 20.34 -6.79
N ILE A 138 -1.78 21.31 -7.09
CA ILE A 138 -2.11 21.67 -8.48
C ILE A 138 -0.87 22.09 -9.30
N ASN A 139 0.14 22.64 -8.65
CA ASN A 139 1.40 23.06 -9.29
C ASN A 139 2.46 21.96 -9.27
N HIS A 140 2.34 20.98 -8.38
CA HIS A 140 3.25 19.85 -8.22
C HIS A 140 2.45 18.56 -8.05
N PRO A 141 1.79 18.05 -9.12
CA PRO A 141 0.80 16.98 -9.01
C PRO A 141 1.39 15.59 -8.76
N GLU A 142 2.70 15.42 -8.91
CA GLU A 142 3.40 14.14 -8.83
C GLU A 142 4.59 14.14 -7.86
N GLN A 143 4.57 14.97 -6.81
CA GLN A 143 5.61 14.92 -5.78
C GLN A 143 5.65 13.57 -5.07
N VAL A 144 4.47 13.01 -4.84
CA VAL A 144 4.29 11.63 -4.38
C VAL A 144 3.53 10.88 -5.46
N LYS A 145 4.07 9.77 -5.92
CA LYS A 145 3.48 8.91 -6.95
C LYS A 145 3.86 7.45 -6.75
N ILE A 146 3.22 6.56 -7.49
CA ILE A 146 3.59 5.15 -7.52
C ILE A 146 4.88 4.99 -8.32
N ASN A 147 5.90 4.43 -7.67
CA ASN A 147 7.13 3.99 -8.32
C ASN A 147 7.07 2.47 -8.52
N THR A 148 7.39 2.01 -9.71
CA THR A 148 7.37 0.58 -10.06
C THR A 148 8.77 0.10 -10.38
N LYS A 149 9.17 -1.04 -9.80
CA LYS A 149 10.39 -1.75 -10.16
C LYS A 149 10.17 -3.26 -10.19
N GLN A 150 11.04 -3.95 -10.91
CA GLN A 150 11.17 -5.41 -10.87
C GLN A 150 12.45 -5.78 -10.14
N ASP A 151 12.38 -6.82 -9.33
CA ASP A 151 13.49 -7.31 -8.54
C ASP A 151 13.25 -8.78 -8.19
N LYS A 152 14.14 -9.38 -7.42
CA LYS A 152 14.00 -10.77 -6.93
C LYS A 152 14.31 -10.87 -5.45
N ILE A 153 13.72 -11.87 -4.81
CA ILE A 153 13.99 -12.17 -3.40
C ILE A 153 15.43 -12.65 -3.24
N THR A 154 16.12 -12.06 -2.29
CA THR A 154 17.49 -12.44 -1.91
C THR A 154 17.55 -12.68 -0.41
N GLY A 155 18.01 -13.86 0.02
CA GLY A 155 18.07 -14.24 1.43
C GLY A 155 16.68 -14.30 2.09
N ASN A 156 15.66 -14.76 1.36
CA ASN A 156 14.25 -14.81 1.80
C ASN A 156 13.70 -13.45 2.28
N SER A 157 14.26 -12.36 1.84
CA SER A 157 13.88 -11.05 2.34
C SER A 157 13.63 -10.03 1.22
N VAL A 158 12.84 -9.02 1.54
CA VAL A 158 12.55 -7.87 0.67
C VAL A 158 12.84 -6.57 1.41
N LYS A 159 13.28 -5.57 0.67
CA LYS A 159 13.49 -4.22 1.20
C LYS A 159 12.23 -3.40 1.09
N VAL A 160 11.79 -2.83 2.21
CA VAL A 160 10.64 -1.93 2.32
C VAL A 160 11.14 -0.54 2.70
N PRO A 161 10.96 0.48 1.85
CA PRO A 161 11.43 1.83 2.14
C PRO A 161 10.81 2.45 3.38
N ALA A 162 11.47 3.45 3.94
CA ALA A 162 10.95 4.31 4.99
C ALA A 162 9.64 4.98 4.55
N ASN A 163 8.74 5.23 5.48
CA ASN A 163 7.47 5.95 5.25
C ASN A 163 6.78 5.54 3.95
N SER A 164 6.54 4.22 3.77
CA SER A 164 6.07 3.66 2.50
C SER A 164 4.86 2.76 2.62
N PHE A 165 4.16 2.66 1.49
CA PHE A 165 3.23 1.59 1.19
C PHE A 165 3.74 0.84 -0.04
N SER A 166 4.02 -0.44 0.13
CA SER A 166 4.65 -1.33 -0.85
C SER A 166 3.72 -2.49 -1.19
N VAL A 167 3.51 -2.73 -2.48
CA VAL A 167 2.76 -3.88 -3.02
C VAL A 167 3.72 -4.73 -3.83
N PHE A 168 4.03 -5.92 -3.33
CA PHE A 168 4.87 -6.92 -4.00
C PHE A 168 3.97 -7.94 -4.68
N ILE A 169 4.21 -8.22 -5.97
CA ILE A 169 3.50 -9.21 -6.76
C ILE A 169 4.53 -10.25 -7.17
N PHE A 170 4.45 -11.46 -6.60
CA PHE A 170 5.37 -12.56 -6.85
C PHE A 170 4.87 -13.43 -8.01
N PHE A 171 5.85 -13.93 -8.83
CA PHE A 171 5.57 -14.73 -10.03
C PHE A 171 6.08 -16.17 -9.90
#